data_ff6bfde23d84c5940a018ae4a193a62c
#
_entry.id   ff6bfde23d84c5940a018ae4a193a62c
#
_cell.length_a   1.000
_cell.length_b   1.000
_cell.length_c   1.000
_cell.angle_alpha   90.00
_cell.angle_beta   90.00
_cell.angle_gamma   90.00
#
_symmetry.space_group_name_H-M   'P 1'
#
loop_
_entity.id
_entity.type
_entity.pdbx_description
1 polymer ?
#
loop_
_entity_poly.entity_id
_entity_poly.type
_entity_poly.pdbx_seq_one_letter_code
_entity_poly.pdbx_strand_id
1 'polypeptide(L)'
;MLSLAKLTSSAGASTYFEVDDYYTKEEAQVELERTTSFQGELAKELQLPNFVDKQTFKDLLDGKVQTINGFQQLGNFKKDGTKERSAGTDMTFSAPKSLSILAEVLGKEELSKIHDNAVSKTLSYIEQNLITTQIGKRDGAGNFSVTLEHTTKALFATFKHNTSRNLDPQLHTHAIAINITKREKETKYRSTEFKKIFENKLLLGAIYRAELAKDLINQGYEIHQTNIDGRFEIKNFPTDLMEKFSTRRAEIEKVLAQIGKDDAKSSATVALNTRHRKVQTRKEVLQAEWHNTAKDYDLSNLQNTKDNTITNELFNITEIGFKKRFGFNFK
;
A
#
# COMPACT_ATOMS: atom_id res chain seq x y z
N MET A 1 3.79 4.51 -6.42
CA MET A 1 5.06 3.75 -6.17
C MET A 1 4.80 2.67 -5.13
N LEU A 2 5.49 1.53 -5.16
CA LEU A 2 5.36 0.49 -4.12
C LEU A 2 6.67 0.35 -3.33
N SER A 3 6.57 0.42 -2.00
CA SER A 3 7.65 0.03 -1.09
C SER A 3 7.23 -1.14 -0.21
N LEU A 4 8.20 -1.94 0.24
CA LEU A 4 7.98 -3.10 1.11
C LEU A 4 8.86 -3.00 2.33
N ALA A 5 8.32 -3.26 3.50
CA ALA A 5 9.04 -3.33 4.77
C ALA A 5 8.56 -4.52 5.62
N LYS A 6 9.50 -5.23 6.27
CA LYS A 6 9.13 -6.30 7.20
C LYS A 6 8.62 -5.72 8.51
N LEU A 7 7.53 -6.27 9.03
CA LEU A 7 7.04 -6.03 10.38
C LEU A 7 7.50 -7.17 11.28
N THR A 8 8.44 -6.88 12.17
CA THR A 8 9.01 -7.89 13.08
C THR A 8 8.15 -8.13 14.30
N SER A 9 7.34 -7.15 14.71
CA SER A 9 6.46 -7.23 15.89
C SER A 9 5.23 -6.34 15.74
N SER A 10 4.26 -6.50 16.64
CA SER A 10 3.09 -5.62 16.77
C SER A 10 3.38 -4.28 17.47
N ALA A 11 4.60 -4.06 17.98
CA ALA A 11 4.93 -2.88 18.79
C ALA A 11 4.71 -1.54 18.05
N GLY A 12 4.89 -1.52 16.73
CA GLY A 12 4.63 -0.35 15.88
C GLY A 12 3.20 -0.23 15.34
N ALA A 13 2.29 -1.14 15.72
CA ALA A 13 0.93 -1.18 15.16
C ALA A 13 0.16 0.14 15.32
N SER A 14 0.36 0.84 16.44
CA SER A 14 -0.31 2.12 16.71
C SER A 14 0.09 3.24 15.73
N THR A 15 1.24 3.13 15.07
CA THR A 15 1.71 4.18 14.14
C THR A 15 0.94 4.21 12.83
N TYR A 16 0.14 3.18 12.52
CA TYR A 16 -0.73 3.15 11.35
C TYR A 16 -2.06 3.87 11.59
N PHE A 17 -2.47 4.03 12.85
CA PHE A 17 -3.68 4.74 13.23
C PHE A 17 -3.35 6.23 13.39
N GLU A 18 -3.41 6.97 12.30
CA GLU A 18 -3.19 8.42 12.27
C GLU A 18 -4.48 9.17 12.56
N VAL A 19 -5.12 8.84 13.68
CA VAL A 19 -6.26 9.63 14.16
C VAL A 19 -5.68 10.68 15.10
N ASP A 20 -5.81 11.94 14.70
CA ASP A 20 -5.31 13.07 15.47
C ASP A 20 -6.07 13.21 16.79
N ASP A 21 -5.39 13.60 17.87
CA ASP A 21 -5.99 13.92 19.18
C ASP A 21 -7.01 15.08 19.15
N TYR A 22 -7.25 15.66 17.96
CA TYR A 22 -8.17 16.78 17.72
C TYR A 22 -9.61 16.35 17.40
N TYR A 23 -9.84 15.07 17.13
CA TYR A 23 -11.17 14.55 16.85
C TYR A 23 -11.89 14.16 18.15
N THR A 24 -13.19 14.39 18.19
CA THR A 24 -14.03 13.69 19.17
C THR A 24 -13.94 12.18 18.93
N LYS A 25 -14.27 11.36 19.91
CA LYS A 25 -14.25 9.90 19.75
C LYS A 25 -15.10 9.42 18.57
N GLU A 26 -16.21 10.10 18.31
CA GLU A 26 -17.15 9.79 17.23
C GLU A 26 -16.56 10.16 15.86
N GLU A 27 -15.97 11.35 15.72
CA GLU A 27 -15.29 11.77 14.49
C GLU A 27 -14.08 10.86 14.17
N ALA A 28 -13.32 10.51 15.19
CA ALA A 28 -12.19 9.58 15.05
C ALA A 28 -12.65 8.20 14.57
N GLN A 29 -13.79 7.70 15.05
CA GLN A 29 -14.36 6.45 14.61
C GLN A 29 -14.81 6.52 13.15
N VAL A 30 -15.50 7.58 12.75
CA VAL A 30 -15.96 7.80 11.36
C VAL A 30 -14.75 7.88 10.40
N GLU A 31 -13.70 8.61 10.78
CA GLU A 31 -12.50 8.70 9.94
C GLU A 31 -11.78 7.34 9.84
N LEU A 32 -11.72 6.57 10.93
CA LEU A 32 -11.16 5.22 10.94
C LEU A 32 -11.92 4.29 9.98
N GLU A 33 -13.25 4.31 10.02
CA GLU A 33 -14.11 3.51 9.13
C GLU A 33 -13.94 3.90 7.66
N ARG A 34 -13.65 5.17 7.38
CA ARG A 34 -13.46 5.70 6.03
C ARG A 34 -12.06 5.39 5.47
N THR A 35 -11.04 5.32 6.32
CA THR A 35 -9.63 5.26 5.91
C THR A 35 -8.99 3.90 6.07
N THR A 36 -9.68 2.95 6.74
CA THR A 36 -9.12 1.63 6.98
C THR A 36 -10.05 0.51 6.53
N SER A 37 -9.48 -0.65 6.18
CA SER A 37 -10.28 -1.86 5.93
C SER A 37 -9.48 -3.14 6.12
N PHE A 38 -10.15 -4.23 6.54
CA PHE A 38 -9.63 -5.58 6.38
C PHE A 38 -10.01 -6.12 5.00
N GLN A 39 -9.05 -6.75 4.30
CA GLN A 39 -9.23 -7.30 2.96
C GLN A 39 -8.66 -8.72 2.87
N GLY A 40 -9.04 -9.45 1.82
CA GLY A 40 -8.64 -10.83 1.56
C GLY A 40 -9.68 -11.85 2.02
N GLU A 41 -9.53 -13.10 1.58
CA GLU A 41 -10.47 -14.18 1.89
C GLU A 41 -10.52 -14.50 3.39
N LEU A 42 -9.40 -14.34 4.11
CA LEU A 42 -9.39 -14.56 5.55
C LEU A 42 -10.14 -13.46 6.32
N ALA A 43 -10.25 -12.25 5.80
CA ALA A 43 -11.06 -11.21 6.43
C ALA A 43 -12.54 -11.61 6.42
N LYS A 44 -13.03 -12.18 5.32
CA LYS A 44 -14.39 -12.71 5.20
C LYS A 44 -14.61 -13.96 6.06
N GLU A 45 -13.67 -14.90 6.02
CA GLU A 45 -13.75 -16.15 6.78
C GLU A 45 -13.78 -15.90 8.31
N LEU A 46 -12.98 -14.92 8.78
CA LEU A 46 -12.93 -14.51 10.17
C LEU A 46 -14.06 -13.54 10.56
N GLN A 47 -14.91 -13.14 9.60
CA GLN A 47 -16.01 -12.18 9.79
C GLN A 47 -15.52 -10.87 10.43
N LEU A 48 -14.36 -10.37 9.97
CA LEU A 48 -13.79 -9.13 10.49
C LEU A 48 -14.65 -7.93 10.06
N PRO A 49 -14.70 -6.85 10.86
CA PRO A 49 -15.42 -5.63 10.50
C PRO A 49 -14.84 -4.97 9.25
N ASN A 50 -15.62 -4.11 8.62
CA ASN A 50 -15.19 -3.38 7.41
C ASN A 50 -14.10 -2.32 7.68
N PHE A 51 -13.73 -2.11 8.94
CA PHE A 51 -12.67 -1.21 9.36
C PHE A 51 -11.68 -1.93 10.27
N VAL A 52 -10.49 -1.36 10.45
CA VAL A 52 -9.44 -1.96 11.28
C VAL A 52 -9.49 -1.38 12.69
N ASP A 53 -10.05 -2.14 13.64
CA ASP A 53 -9.95 -1.79 15.05
C ASP A 53 -8.57 -2.15 15.63
N LYS A 54 -8.11 -1.33 16.56
CA LYS A 54 -6.74 -1.39 17.08
C LYS A 54 -6.44 -2.70 17.83
N GLN A 55 -7.41 -3.23 18.57
CA GLN A 55 -7.20 -4.44 19.38
C GLN A 55 -7.16 -5.69 18.49
N THR A 56 -8.11 -5.85 17.60
CA THR A 56 -8.13 -6.96 16.63
C THR A 56 -6.88 -6.94 15.75
N PHE A 57 -6.47 -5.77 15.25
CA PHE A 57 -5.24 -5.65 14.45
C PHE A 57 -4.01 -6.10 15.24
N LYS A 58 -3.87 -5.62 16.50
CA LYS A 58 -2.77 -6.03 17.37
C LYS A 58 -2.77 -7.52 17.63
N ASP A 59 -3.92 -8.11 17.96
CA ASP A 59 -4.03 -9.55 18.24
C ASP A 59 -3.68 -10.39 16.99
N LEU A 60 -4.13 -9.99 15.80
CA LEU A 60 -3.78 -10.66 14.55
C LEU A 60 -2.27 -10.55 14.24
N LEU A 61 -1.65 -9.39 14.43
CA LEU A 61 -0.19 -9.22 14.28
C LEU A 61 0.56 -10.09 15.29
N ASP A 62 0.04 -10.25 16.51
CA ASP A 62 0.56 -11.14 17.53
C ASP A 62 0.28 -12.63 17.23
N GLY A 63 -0.43 -12.92 16.15
CA GLY A 63 -0.76 -14.28 15.72
C GLY A 63 -1.86 -14.94 16.55
N LYS A 64 -2.67 -14.18 17.24
CA LYS A 64 -3.88 -14.67 17.90
C LYS A 64 -5.03 -14.62 16.89
N VAL A 65 -5.55 -15.76 16.51
CA VAL A 65 -6.65 -15.90 15.56
C VAL A 65 -7.86 -16.45 16.28
N GLN A 66 -8.96 -15.71 16.25
CA GLN A 66 -10.23 -16.18 16.77
C GLN A 66 -10.76 -17.32 15.89
N THR A 67 -11.18 -18.41 16.50
CA THR A 67 -11.80 -19.56 15.85
C THR A 67 -13.09 -19.93 16.55
N ILE A 68 -13.90 -20.78 15.95
CA ILE A 68 -15.13 -21.30 16.57
C ILE A 68 -14.86 -22.08 17.89
N ASN A 69 -13.64 -22.56 18.07
CA ASN A 69 -13.21 -23.34 19.25
C ASN A 69 -12.33 -22.50 20.22
N GLY A 70 -12.40 -21.17 20.16
CA GLY A 70 -11.55 -20.28 20.94
C GLY A 70 -10.43 -19.66 20.10
N PHE A 71 -9.27 -19.40 20.70
CA PHE A 71 -8.14 -18.80 20.02
C PHE A 71 -7.12 -19.83 19.57
N GLN A 72 -6.65 -19.68 18.32
CA GLN A 72 -5.43 -20.32 17.85
C GLN A 72 -4.27 -19.33 17.97
N GLN A 73 -3.16 -19.71 18.64
CA GLN A 73 -1.93 -18.95 18.69
C GLN A 73 -0.97 -19.44 17.61
N LEU A 74 -0.49 -18.54 16.76
CA LEU A 74 0.55 -18.79 15.75
C LEU A 74 1.93 -18.34 16.24
N GLY A 75 2.96 -19.04 15.78
CA GLY A 75 4.36 -18.80 16.11
C GLY A 75 4.83 -19.59 17.33
N ASN A 76 6.17 -19.74 17.43
CA ASN A 76 6.82 -20.40 18.54
C ASN A 76 7.28 -19.35 19.56
N PHE A 77 7.33 -19.74 20.83
CA PHE A 77 7.97 -18.95 21.87
C PHE A 77 9.38 -19.50 22.12
N LYS A 78 10.35 -18.62 22.20
CA LYS A 78 11.69 -18.96 22.68
C LYS A 78 11.65 -19.30 24.18
N LYS A 79 12.72 -19.88 24.69
CA LYS A 79 12.84 -20.23 26.13
C LYS A 79 12.72 -19.00 27.06
N ASP A 80 13.05 -17.81 26.55
CA ASP A 80 12.94 -16.52 27.25
C ASP A 80 11.54 -15.90 27.17
N GLY A 81 10.54 -16.61 26.58
CA GLY A 81 9.18 -16.11 26.41
C GLY A 81 8.98 -15.16 25.23
N THR A 82 10.04 -14.80 24.49
CA THR A 82 9.92 -13.95 23.28
C THR A 82 9.35 -14.74 22.10
N LYS A 83 8.52 -14.07 21.28
CA LYS A 83 7.95 -14.71 20.08
C LYS A 83 8.95 -14.72 18.94
N GLU A 84 9.13 -15.88 18.33
CA GLU A 84 9.94 -16.06 17.13
C GLU A 84 9.05 -16.01 15.88
N ARG A 85 8.47 -14.82 15.60
CA ARG A 85 7.52 -14.66 14.50
C ARG A 85 7.56 -13.24 13.94
N SER A 86 7.64 -13.11 12.63
CA SER A 86 7.35 -11.85 11.95
C SER A 86 5.85 -11.55 12.03
N ALA A 87 5.47 -10.32 12.32
CA ALA A 87 4.07 -9.91 12.39
C ALA A 87 3.42 -9.82 10.99
N GLY A 88 4.22 -9.43 9.97
CA GLY A 88 3.72 -9.26 8.62
C GLY A 88 4.68 -8.52 7.70
N THR A 89 4.13 -7.98 6.63
CA THR A 89 4.83 -7.13 5.66
C THR A 89 3.99 -5.91 5.35
N ASP A 90 4.57 -4.72 5.54
CA ASP A 90 3.98 -3.45 5.11
C ASP A 90 4.28 -3.21 3.63
N MET A 91 3.24 -3.05 2.84
CA MET A 91 3.25 -2.71 1.43
C MET A 91 2.67 -1.31 1.29
N THR A 92 3.52 -0.30 1.06
CA THR A 92 3.04 1.08 0.90
C THR A 92 2.86 1.40 -0.57
N PHE A 93 1.62 1.65 -0.97
CA PHE A 93 1.22 2.09 -2.31
C PHE A 93 1.07 3.62 -2.31
N SER A 94 1.90 4.32 -3.07
CA SER A 94 1.83 5.79 -3.18
C SER A 94 1.39 6.21 -4.57
N ALA A 95 0.37 7.03 -4.63
CA ALA A 95 -0.14 7.63 -5.86
C ALA A 95 0.88 8.63 -6.48
N PRO A 96 0.75 8.95 -7.79
CA PRO A 96 1.44 10.06 -8.42
C PRO A 96 1.18 11.38 -7.68
N LYS A 97 2.12 12.33 -7.78
CA LYS A 97 1.99 13.61 -7.08
C LYS A 97 0.83 14.44 -7.62
N SER A 98 0.68 14.52 -8.94
CA SER A 98 -0.43 15.21 -9.59
C SER A 98 -1.79 14.68 -9.15
N LEU A 99 -1.94 13.34 -9.06
CA LEU A 99 -3.17 12.71 -8.55
C LEU A 99 -3.40 13.04 -7.08
N SER A 100 -2.36 12.98 -6.26
CA SER A 100 -2.47 13.31 -4.82
C SER A 100 -2.93 14.75 -4.61
N ILE A 101 -2.42 15.71 -5.40
CA ILE A 101 -2.84 17.12 -5.33
C ILE A 101 -4.31 17.26 -5.76
N LEU A 102 -4.73 16.66 -6.87
CA LEU A 102 -6.13 16.74 -7.30
C LEU A 102 -7.09 16.10 -6.29
N ALA A 103 -6.72 14.96 -5.73
CA ALA A 103 -7.56 14.28 -4.75
C ALA A 103 -7.69 15.07 -3.44
N GLU A 104 -6.58 15.55 -2.89
CA GLU A 104 -6.53 16.07 -1.52
C GLU A 104 -6.69 17.59 -1.46
N VAL A 105 -6.18 18.33 -2.46
CA VAL A 105 -6.28 19.79 -2.50
C VAL A 105 -7.60 20.23 -3.13
N LEU A 106 -8.03 19.60 -4.23
CA LEU A 106 -9.30 19.93 -4.89
C LEU A 106 -10.47 19.08 -4.40
N GLY A 107 -10.26 18.16 -3.46
CA GLY A 107 -11.32 17.33 -2.89
C GLY A 107 -11.97 16.36 -3.88
N LYS A 108 -11.24 15.94 -4.94
CA LYS A 108 -11.76 15.01 -5.94
C LYS A 108 -11.79 13.57 -5.38
N GLU A 109 -12.80 13.23 -4.62
CA GLU A 109 -12.95 11.93 -3.97
C GLU A 109 -12.93 10.74 -4.93
N GLU A 110 -13.38 10.93 -6.17
CA GLU A 110 -13.32 9.89 -7.21
C GLU A 110 -11.89 9.42 -7.47
N LEU A 111 -10.88 10.31 -7.37
CA LEU A 111 -9.48 9.95 -7.55
C LEU A 111 -8.94 9.13 -6.37
N SER A 112 -9.41 9.42 -5.15
CA SER A 112 -9.10 8.60 -3.98
C SER A 112 -9.70 7.19 -4.13
N LYS A 113 -10.92 7.05 -4.67
CA LYS A 113 -11.55 5.75 -4.95
C LYS A 113 -10.82 4.96 -6.03
N ILE A 114 -10.32 5.62 -7.07
CA ILE A 114 -9.47 5.01 -8.11
C ILE A 114 -8.19 4.44 -7.48
N HIS A 115 -7.55 5.17 -6.57
CA HIS A 115 -6.39 4.68 -5.83
C HIS A 115 -6.73 3.43 -5.00
N ASP A 116 -7.82 3.47 -4.21
CA ASP A 116 -8.28 2.35 -3.38
C ASP A 116 -8.57 1.10 -4.23
N ASN A 117 -9.19 1.27 -5.40
CA ASN A 117 -9.48 0.20 -6.35
C ASN A 117 -8.18 -0.44 -6.90
N ALA A 118 -7.21 0.37 -7.31
CA ALA A 118 -5.92 -0.13 -7.79
C ALA A 118 -5.15 -0.89 -6.71
N VAL A 119 -5.20 -0.43 -5.46
CA VAL A 119 -4.63 -1.14 -4.30
C VAL A 119 -5.34 -2.49 -4.12
N SER A 120 -6.67 -2.51 -4.04
CA SER A 120 -7.45 -3.73 -3.82
C SER A 120 -7.25 -4.78 -4.92
N LYS A 121 -7.18 -4.36 -6.19
CA LYS A 121 -6.87 -5.27 -7.31
C LYS A 121 -5.46 -5.86 -7.18
N THR A 122 -4.48 -5.06 -6.74
CA THR A 122 -3.12 -5.55 -6.52
C THR A 122 -3.05 -6.54 -5.35
N LEU A 123 -3.79 -6.28 -4.25
CA LEU A 123 -3.90 -7.21 -3.13
C LEU A 123 -4.56 -8.53 -3.53
N SER A 124 -5.60 -8.48 -4.36
CA SER A 124 -6.24 -9.67 -4.92
C SER A 124 -5.27 -10.50 -5.78
N TYR A 125 -4.44 -9.83 -6.60
CA TYR A 125 -3.38 -10.52 -7.34
C TYR A 125 -2.37 -11.22 -6.42
N ILE A 126 -1.94 -10.54 -5.35
CA ILE A 126 -1.02 -11.11 -4.35
C ILE A 126 -1.64 -12.35 -3.71
N GLU A 127 -2.89 -12.26 -3.28
CA GLU A 127 -3.61 -13.36 -2.65
C GLU A 127 -3.71 -14.58 -3.54
N GLN A 128 -4.09 -14.38 -4.80
CA GLN A 128 -4.28 -15.44 -5.76
C GLN A 128 -2.99 -16.10 -6.24
N ASN A 129 -1.84 -15.39 -6.24
CA ASN A 129 -0.63 -15.84 -6.93
C ASN A 129 0.62 -15.98 -6.03
N LEU A 130 0.71 -15.27 -4.92
CA LEU A 130 1.97 -15.15 -4.20
C LEU A 130 1.94 -15.64 -2.74
N ILE A 131 0.76 -15.92 -2.19
CA ILE A 131 0.64 -16.37 -0.80
C ILE A 131 1.03 -17.83 -0.68
N THR A 132 2.04 -18.10 0.14
CA THR A 132 2.52 -19.47 0.39
C THR A 132 2.71 -19.71 1.88
N THR A 133 2.71 -20.99 2.27
CA THR A 133 3.08 -21.44 3.63
C THR A 133 4.08 -22.56 3.56
N GLN A 134 4.87 -22.71 4.62
CA GLN A 134 5.84 -23.80 4.75
C GLN A 134 5.17 -25.06 5.29
N ILE A 135 5.40 -26.19 4.61
CA ILE A 135 4.93 -27.52 5.01
C ILE A 135 6.15 -28.39 5.27
N GLY A 136 6.34 -28.75 6.52
CA GLY A 136 7.35 -29.73 6.91
C GLY A 136 6.81 -31.17 6.68
N LYS A 137 7.63 -32.01 6.09
CA LYS A 137 7.34 -33.45 5.91
C LYS A 137 8.54 -34.28 6.38
N ARG A 138 8.25 -35.43 6.98
CA ARG A 138 9.26 -36.48 7.21
C ARG A 138 9.00 -37.60 6.23
N ASP A 139 10.05 -38.09 5.59
CA ASP A 139 9.97 -39.30 4.75
C ASP A 139 10.01 -40.57 5.60
N GLY A 140 9.83 -41.75 4.96
CA GLY A 140 9.86 -43.05 5.63
C GLY A 140 11.22 -43.39 6.24
N ALA A 141 12.29 -42.70 5.88
CA ALA A 141 13.64 -42.83 6.46
C ALA A 141 13.91 -41.83 7.60
N GLY A 142 12.91 -40.98 7.95
CA GLY A 142 13.02 -39.99 9.02
C GLY A 142 13.62 -38.65 8.61
N ASN A 143 14.01 -38.45 7.34
CA ASN A 143 14.56 -37.19 6.86
C ASN A 143 13.47 -36.11 6.85
N PHE A 144 13.83 -34.90 7.33
CA PHE A 144 12.92 -33.76 7.37
C PHE A 144 13.14 -32.86 6.14
N SER A 145 12.06 -32.55 5.43
CA SER A 145 12.05 -31.61 4.32
C SER A 145 10.99 -30.55 4.51
N VAL A 146 11.22 -29.34 3.94
CA VAL A 146 10.26 -28.24 3.93
C VAL A 146 9.93 -27.89 2.48
N THR A 147 8.64 -27.88 2.17
CA THR A 147 8.12 -27.44 0.87
C THR A 147 7.25 -26.21 1.04
N LEU A 148 7.17 -25.36 0.01
CA LEU A 148 6.24 -24.25 -0.04
C LEU A 148 4.95 -24.69 -0.73
N GLU A 149 3.82 -24.42 -0.10
CA GLU A 149 2.50 -24.66 -0.67
C GLU A 149 1.76 -23.33 -0.86
N HIS A 150 1.13 -23.17 -2.01
CA HIS A 150 0.29 -22.02 -2.31
C HIS A 150 -1.07 -22.15 -1.63
N THR A 151 -1.59 -21.10 -1.03
CA THR A 151 -2.78 -21.15 -0.17
C THR A 151 -3.97 -20.33 -0.66
N THR A 152 -3.79 -19.35 -1.54
CA THR A 152 -4.83 -18.43 -2.04
C THR A 152 -5.67 -17.74 -0.96
N LYS A 153 -5.22 -17.73 0.28
CA LYS A 153 -5.91 -17.11 1.41
C LYS A 153 -4.97 -16.17 2.15
N ALA A 154 -5.28 -14.88 2.14
CA ALA A 154 -4.52 -13.85 2.81
C ALA A 154 -5.40 -13.01 3.74
N LEU A 155 -4.73 -12.28 4.62
CA LEU A 155 -5.34 -11.25 5.44
C LEU A 155 -4.53 -9.97 5.30
N PHE A 156 -5.19 -8.92 4.85
CA PHE A 156 -4.60 -7.59 4.74
C PHE A 156 -5.35 -6.61 5.64
N ALA A 157 -4.61 -5.71 6.28
CA ALA A 157 -5.15 -4.53 6.92
C ALA A 157 -4.65 -3.29 6.16
N THR A 158 -5.56 -2.45 5.66
CA THR A 158 -5.21 -1.27 4.88
C THR A 158 -5.46 0.00 5.68
N PHE A 159 -4.56 0.97 5.55
CA PHE A 159 -4.61 2.28 6.18
C PHE A 159 -4.30 3.33 5.13
N LYS A 160 -5.30 4.12 4.74
CA LYS A 160 -5.15 5.18 3.77
C LYS A 160 -4.77 6.49 4.45
N HIS A 161 -3.73 7.11 3.95
CA HIS A 161 -3.22 8.39 4.42
C HIS A 161 -3.14 9.38 3.24
N ASN A 162 -3.31 10.66 3.55
CA ASN A 162 -3.35 11.73 2.55
C ASN A 162 -2.19 12.73 2.66
N THR A 163 -1.30 12.57 3.63
CA THR A 163 -0.19 13.50 3.88
C THR A 163 1.17 12.81 3.88
N SER A 164 2.18 13.51 3.38
CA SER A 164 3.58 13.16 3.63
C SER A 164 3.98 13.51 5.08
N ARG A 165 5.22 13.18 5.49
CA ARG A 165 5.76 13.61 6.79
C ARG A 165 5.90 15.12 6.93
N ASN A 166 6.09 15.80 5.83
CA ASN A 166 6.22 17.26 5.77
C ASN A 166 4.86 17.92 5.52
N LEU A 167 3.75 17.17 5.71
CA LEU A 167 2.38 17.63 5.49
C LEU A 167 2.05 18.01 4.03
N ASP A 168 2.87 17.62 3.06
CA ASP A 168 2.48 17.75 1.65
C ASP A 168 1.32 16.81 1.32
N PRO A 169 0.42 17.18 0.38
CA PRO A 169 -0.61 16.26 -0.12
C PRO A 169 0.04 15.04 -0.77
N GLN A 170 -0.18 13.87 -0.19
CA GLN A 170 0.40 12.60 -0.63
C GLN A 170 -0.55 11.45 -0.32
N LEU A 171 -1.37 11.11 -1.30
CA LEU A 171 -2.28 9.97 -1.18
C LEU A 171 -1.46 8.66 -1.22
N HIS A 172 -1.56 7.89 -0.15
CA HIS A 172 -0.91 6.59 -0.07
C HIS A 172 -1.65 5.65 0.88
N THR A 173 -1.50 4.35 0.64
CA THR A 173 -2.10 3.31 1.47
C THR A 173 -1.02 2.35 1.97
N HIS A 174 -0.93 2.19 3.29
CA HIS A 174 -0.24 1.08 3.90
C HIS A 174 -1.14 -0.14 3.87
N ALA A 175 -0.73 -1.18 3.17
CA ALA A 175 -1.41 -2.48 3.16
C ALA A 175 -0.53 -3.50 3.89
N ILE A 176 -0.95 -3.85 5.09
CA ILE A 176 -0.22 -4.78 5.94
C ILE A 176 -0.68 -6.20 5.62
N ALA A 177 0.16 -6.96 4.91
CA ALA A 177 -0.05 -8.39 4.79
C ALA A 177 0.27 -9.04 6.13
N ILE A 178 -0.76 -9.44 6.86
CA ILE A 178 -0.64 -10.04 8.18
C ILE A 178 -0.11 -11.48 8.01
N ASN A 179 0.78 -11.90 8.91
CA ASN A 179 1.43 -13.21 8.82
C ASN A 179 0.47 -14.35 9.20
N ILE A 180 -0.64 -14.45 8.50
CA ILE A 180 -1.67 -15.49 8.70
C ILE A 180 -2.14 -15.95 7.32
N THR A 181 -2.18 -17.27 7.14
CA THR A 181 -2.79 -17.92 5.99
C THR A 181 -3.46 -19.23 6.42
N LYS A 182 -4.17 -19.87 5.51
CA LYS A 182 -4.85 -21.14 5.77
C LYS A 182 -4.86 -21.99 4.51
N ARG A 183 -4.59 -23.28 4.62
CA ARG A 183 -4.77 -24.22 3.52
C ARG A 183 -6.26 -24.51 3.34
N GLU A 184 -6.67 -24.73 2.11
CA GLU A 184 -8.08 -24.91 1.76
C GLU A 184 -8.76 -26.06 2.51
N LYS A 185 -8.04 -27.17 2.70
CA LYS A 185 -8.55 -28.39 3.35
C LYS A 185 -8.24 -28.49 4.85
N GLU A 186 -7.69 -27.44 5.45
CA GLU A 186 -7.34 -27.43 6.87
C GLU A 186 -8.25 -26.47 7.65
N THR A 187 -8.48 -26.81 8.91
CA THR A 187 -9.16 -25.92 9.87
C THR A 187 -8.16 -24.99 10.60
N LYS A 188 -6.86 -25.34 10.60
CA LYS A 188 -5.81 -24.62 11.31
C LYS A 188 -5.21 -23.49 10.45
N TYR A 189 -4.99 -22.35 11.07
CA TYR A 189 -4.24 -21.24 10.47
C TYR A 189 -2.73 -21.51 10.54
N ARG A 190 -1.97 -20.89 9.63
CA ARG A 190 -0.52 -21.05 9.48
C ARG A 190 0.15 -19.70 9.26
N SER A 191 1.46 -19.65 9.39
CA SER A 191 2.27 -18.49 9.02
C SER A 191 2.43 -18.42 7.51
N THR A 192 2.37 -17.19 6.96
CA THR A 192 2.64 -16.87 5.57
C THR A 192 4.14 -16.79 5.31
N GLU A 193 4.60 -17.33 4.19
CA GLU A 193 5.94 -17.09 3.70
C GLU A 193 5.91 -15.93 2.68
N PHE A 194 6.58 -14.82 3.02
CA PHE A 194 6.52 -13.58 2.27
C PHE A 194 7.56 -13.43 1.16
N LYS A 195 8.47 -14.40 1.00
CA LYS A 195 9.60 -14.33 0.05
C LYS A 195 9.14 -13.97 -1.36
N LYS A 196 8.08 -14.60 -1.85
CA LYS A 196 7.52 -14.33 -3.19
C LYS A 196 7.03 -12.90 -3.36
N ILE A 197 6.47 -12.27 -2.31
CA ILE A 197 6.04 -10.86 -2.37
C ILE A 197 7.24 -9.94 -2.56
N PHE A 198 8.34 -10.17 -1.81
CA PHE A 198 9.57 -9.38 -1.96
C PHE A 198 10.23 -9.56 -3.32
N GLU A 199 10.29 -10.79 -3.83
CA GLU A 199 10.85 -11.12 -5.15
C GLU A 199 10.05 -10.46 -6.29
N ASN A 200 8.74 -10.30 -6.13
CA ASN A 200 7.85 -9.72 -7.12
C ASN A 200 7.53 -8.23 -6.91
N LYS A 201 8.29 -7.52 -6.07
CA LYS A 201 8.04 -6.10 -5.75
C LYS A 201 7.85 -5.21 -6.99
N LEU A 202 8.70 -5.37 -8.01
CA LEU A 202 8.62 -4.56 -9.23
C LEU A 202 7.35 -4.86 -10.03
N LEU A 203 6.99 -6.14 -10.14
CA LEU A 203 5.75 -6.57 -10.79
C LEU A 203 4.52 -6.01 -10.07
N LEU A 204 4.47 -6.13 -8.75
CA LEU A 204 3.35 -5.61 -7.95
C LEU A 204 3.21 -4.09 -8.08
N GLY A 205 4.33 -3.37 -8.08
CA GLY A 205 4.33 -1.92 -8.33
C GLY A 205 3.83 -1.57 -9.73
N ALA A 206 4.12 -2.40 -10.73
CA ALA A 206 3.65 -2.21 -12.10
C ALA A 206 2.15 -2.53 -12.25
N ILE A 207 1.65 -3.60 -11.60
CA ILE A 207 0.20 -3.92 -11.57
C ILE A 207 -0.57 -2.75 -10.96
N TYR A 208 -0.15 -2.25 -9.80
CA TYR A 208 -0.78 -1.09 -9.17
C TYR A 208 -0.84 0.11 -10.10
N ARG A 209 0.26 0.46 -10.77
CA ARG A 209 0.31 1.61 -11.69
C ARG A 209 -0.56 1.39 -12.93
N ALA A 210 -0.60 0.19 -13.47
CA ALA A 210 -1.43 -0.14 -14.64
C ALA A 210 -2.93 -0.02 -14.32
N GLU A 211 -3.37 -0.56 -13.18
CA GLU A 211 -4.77 -0.43 -12.74
C GLU A 211 -5.14 1.02 -12.46
N LEU A 212 -4.25 1.77 -11.81
CA LEU A 212 -4.43 3.19 -11.54
C LEU A 212 -4.54 4.01 -12.83
N ALA A 213 -3.64 3.79 -13.79
CA ALA A 213 -3.63 4.44 -15.08
C ALA A 213 -4.90 4.15 -15.87
N LYS A 214 -5.31 2.87 -15.92
CA LYS A 214 -6.53 2.43 -16.58
C LYS A 214 -7.77 3.17 -16.07
N ASP A 215 -7.94 3.19 -14.75
CA ASP A 215 -9.13 3.79 -14.15
C ASP A 215 -9.12 5.33 -14.32
N LEU A 216 -7.94 5.99 -14.29
CA LEU A 216 -7.79 7.42 -14.59
C LEU A 216 -8.16 7.75 -16.04
N ILE A 217 -7.66 6.98 -17.01
CA ILE A 217 -7.99 7.14 -18.43
C ILE A 217 -9.48 6.97 -18.66
N ASN A 218 -10.11 5.97 -18.03
CA ASN A 218 -11.55 5.75 -18.10
C ASN A 218 -12.37 6.92 -17.52
N GLN A 219 -11.78 7.70 -16.61
CA GLN A 219 -12.39 8.93 -16.08
C GLN A 219 -12.05 10.17 -16.92
N GLY A 220 -11.39 10.02 -18.06
CA GLY A 220 -11.07 11.11 -18.99
C GLY A 220 -9.80 11.88 -18.66
N TYR A 221 -8.92 11.37 -17.79
CA TYR A 221 -7.60 11.96 -17.55
C TYR A 221 -6.58 11.44 -18.55
N GLU A 222 -5.85 12.33 -19.19
CA GLU A 222 -4.65 11.96 -19.92
C GLU A 222 -3.46 11.81 -18.97
N ILE A 223 -2.63 10.80 -19.21
CA ILE A 223 -1.42 10.55 -18.41
C ILE A 223 -0.16 10.71 -19.24
N HIS A 224 0.92 11.13 -18.59
CA HIS A 224 2.25 11.25 -19.18
C HIS A 224 3.20 10.34 -18.42
N GLN A 225 3.82 9.38 -19.12
CA GLN A 225 4.81 8.48 -18.54
C GLN A 225 6.10 9.25 -18.23
N THR A 226 6.53 9.19 -16.97
CA THR A 226 7.73 9.91 -16.48
C THR A 226 8.95 9.01 -16.34
N ASN A 227 8.78 7.69 -16.40
CA ASN A 227 9.89 6.74 -16.23
C ASN A 227 9.60 5.42 -16.94
N ILE A 228 10.67 4.73 -17.35
CA ILE A 228 10.62 3.43 -18.04
C ILE A 228 9.93 2.32 -17.21
N ASP A 229 9.85 2.46 -15.90
CA ASP A 229 9.18 1.52 -15.01
C ASP A 229 7.66 1.72 -14.95
N GLY A 230 7.09 2.60 -15.80
CA GLY A 230 5.66 2.89 -15.88
C GLY A 230 5.17 3.90 -14.84
N ARG A 231 6.06 4.64 -14.17
CA ARG A 231 5.63 5.82 -13.40
C ARG A 231 5.08 6.87 -14.34
N PHE A 232 4.06 7.58 -13.90
CA PHE A 232 3.38 8.59 -14.70
C PHE A 232 2.87 9.71 -13.80
N GLU A 233 2.55 10.84 -14.42
CA GLU A 233 1.79 11.94 -13.85
C GLU A 233 0.61 12.27 -14.76
N ILE A 234 -0.36 13.06 -14.29
CA ILE A 234 -1.43 13.58 -15.12
C ILE A 234 -0.83 14.59 -16.11
N LYS A 235 -1.15 14.42 -17.40
CA LYS A 235 -0.64 15.26 -18.48
C LYS A 235 -1.05 16.72 -18.27
N ASN A 236 -0.18 17.64 -18.65
CA ASN A 236 -0.37 19.08 -18.49
C ASN A 236 -0.52 19.57 -17.03
N PHE A 237 -0.25 18.73 -16.03
CA PHE A 237 -0.24 19.17 -14.66
C PHE A 237 0.97 20.09 -14.40
N PRO A 238 0.82 21.25 -13.71
CA PRO A 238 1.92 22.19 -13.47
C PRO A 238 3.06 21.56 -12.66
N THR A 239 4.25 21.50 -13.25
CA THR A 239 5.44 20.86 -12.64
C THR A 239 5.90 21.61 -11.38
N ASP A 240 5.89 22.95 -11.43
CA ASP A 240 6.27 23.80 -10.31
C ASP A 240 5.32 23.65 -9.10
N LEU A 241 4.02 23.39 -9.34
CA LEU A 241 3.09 23.07 -8.26
C LEU A 241 3.41 21.69 -7.64
N MET A 242 3.78 20.69 -8.44
CA MET A 242 4.24 19.41 -7.91
C MET A 242 5.51 19.56 -7.07
N GLU A 243 6.45 20.41 -7.48
CA GLU A 243 7.68 20.71 -6.74
C GLU A 243 7.37 21.39 -5.42
N LYS A 244 6.49 22.41 -5.39
CA LYS A 244 6.04 23.09 -4.17
C LYS A 244 5.47 22.12 -3.13
N PHE A 245 4.75 21.09 -3.58
CA PHE A 245 4.18 20.04 -2.74
C PHE A 245 5.07 18.79 -2.59
N SER A 246 6.36 18.87 -2.93
CA SER A 246 7.32 17.77 -2.81
C SER A 246 8.45 18.07 -1.85
N THR A 247 8.17 18.80 -0.75
CA THR A 247 9.17 19.29 0.20
C THR A 247 9.99 18.16 0.81
N ARG A 248 9.35 17.04 1.14
CA ARG A 248 10.04 15.85 1.65
C ARG A 248 11.01 15.24 0.64
N ARG A 249 10.66 15.24 -0.63
CA ARG A 249 11.53 14.75 -1.71
C ARG A 249 12.73 15.66 -1.88
N ALA A 250 12.53 16.97 -1.88
CA ALA A 250 13.59 17.98 -1.97
C ALA A 250 14.61 17.85 -0.81
N GLU A 251 14.16 17.61 0.42
CA GLU A 251 15.04 17.34 1.57
C GLU A 251 15.94 16.11 1.34
N ILE A 252 15.34 15.01 0.88
CA ILE A 252 16.09 13.77 0.62
C ILE A 252 17.12 13.99 -0.49
N GLU A 253 16.75 14.64 -1.59
CA GLU A 253 17.63 14.94 -2.71
C GLU A 253 18.79 15.88 -2.31
N LYS A 254 18.52 16.87 -1.47
CA LYS A 254 19.56 17.73 -0.92
C LYS A 254 20.62 16.96 -0.14
N VAL A 255 20.20 16.02 0.71
CA VAL A 255 21.14 15.17 1.47
C VAL A 255 21.88 14.20 0.55
N LEU A 256 21.19 13.59 -0.43
CA LEU A 256 21.83 12.72 -1.43
C LEU A 256 22.91 13.44 -2.22
N ALA A 257 22.64 14.67 -2.66
CA ALA A 257 23.63 15.50 -3.36
C ALA A 257 24.86 15.78 -2.49
N GLN A 258 24.67 16.03 -1.18
CA GLN A 258 25.78 16.25 -0.24
C GLN A 258 26.67 15.04 -0.05
N ILE A 259 26.11 13.82 -0.13
CA ILE A 259 26.87 12.56 0.03
C ILE A 259 27.31 11.95 -1.32
N GLY A 260 27.03 12.64 -2.44
CA GLY A 260 27.41 12.19 -3.79
C GLY A 260 26.79 10.86 -4.23
N LYS A 261 25.52 10.60 -3.83
CA LYS A 261 24.77 9.38 -4.15
C LYS A 261 23.42 9.70 -4.76
N ASP A 262 22.97 8.86 -5.68
CA ASP A 262 21.70 8.98 -6.40
C ASP A 262 20.89 7.67 -6.48
N ASP A 263 21.43 6.59 -5.90
CA ASP A 263 20.80 5.27 -5.98
C ASP A 263 19.60 5.11 -5.02
N ALA A 264 18.69 4.21 -5.38
CA ALA A 264 17.46 3.95 -4.63
C ALA A 264 17.71 3.45 -3.20
N LYS A 265 18.81 2.73 -2.93
CA LYS A 265 19.16 2.22 -1.60
C LYS A 265 19.61 3.37 -0.69
N SER A 266 20.45 4.25 -1.20
CA SER A 266 20.90 5.46 -0.50
C SER A 266 19.71 6.38 -0.23
N SER A 267 18.80 6.56 -1.19
CA SER A 267 17.57 7.33 -1.05
C SER A 267 16.68 6.79 0.09
N ALA A 268 16.50 5.47 0.16
CA ALA A 268 15.74 4.84 1.24
C ALA A 268 16.41 5.03 2.61
N THR A 269 17.73 4.94 2.67
CA THR A 269 18.51 5.13 3.91
C THR A 269 18.42 6.58 4.39
N VAL A 270 18.59 7.56 3.50
CA VAL A 270 18.45 9.00 3.82
C VAL A 270 17.03 9.29 4.29
N ALA A 271 16.01 8.76 3.63
CA ALA A 271 14.62 8.93 4.03
C ALA A 271 14.34 8.41 5.46
N LEU A 272 15.02 7.34 5.89
CA LEU A 272 14.92 6.84 7.27
C LEU A 272 15.68 7.73 8.26
N ASN A 273 16.92 8.11 7.94
CA ASN A 273 17.81 8.86 8.84
C ASN A 273 17.36 10.31 9.05
N THR A 274 16.72 10.93 8.04
CA THR A 274 16.17 12.29 8.12
C THR A 274 14.70 12.30 8.54
N ARG A 275 14.21 11.22 9.12
CA ARG A 275 12.79 11.09 9.49
C ARG A 275 12.49 11.91 10.75
N HIS A 276 11.87 13.09 10.58
CA HIS A 276 11.37 13.91 11.68
C HIS A 276 10.13 13.26 12.34
N ARG A 277 9.83 13.70 13.58
CA ARG A 277 8.52 13.39 14.18
C ARG A 277 7.43 14.03 13.33
N LYS A 278 6.30 13.34 13.19
CA LYS A 278 5.13 13.89 12.48
C LYS A 278 4.62 15.09 13.29
N VAL A 279 4.42 16.21 12.62
CA VAL A 279 3.75 17.38 13.21
C VAL A 279 2.26 17.15 13.07
N GLN A 280 1.52 17.28 14.16
CA GLN A 280 0.07 17.21 14.15
C GLN A 280 -0.48 18.59 13.76
N THR A 281 -1.28 18.64 12.72
CA THR A 281 -1.94 19.86 12.24
C THR A 281 -3.40 19.51 11.92
N ARG A 282 -4.32 20.39 12.29
CA ARG A 282 -5.74 20.19 11.96
C ARG A 282 -5.94 20.13 10.45
N LYS A 283 -6.80 19.23 10.02
CA LYS A 283 -7.09 18.98 8.59
C LYS A 283 -7.54 20.26 7.86
N GLU A 284 -8.38 21.06 8.50
CA GLU A 284 -8.91 22.31 7.94
C GLU A 284 -7.80 23.35 7.72
N VAL A 285 -6.87 23.48 8.66
CA VAL A 285 -5.70 24.38 8.55
C VAL A 285 -4.82 23.93 7.38
N LEU A 286 -4.53 22.64 7.32
CA LEU A 286 -3.71 22.06 6.26
C LEU A 286 -4.34 22.22 4.89
N GLN A 287 -5.63 21.97 4.77
CA GLN A 287 -6.38 22.17 3.52
C GLN A 287 -6.37 23.65 3.10
N ALA A 288 -6.53 24.59 4.05
CA ALA A 288 -6.46 26.02 3.75
C ALA A 288 -5.07 26.44 3.22
N GLU A 289 -3.99 25.92 3.81
CA GLU A 289 -2.63 26.12 3.33
C GLU A 289 -2.41 25.55 1.93
N TRP A 290 -2.90 24.33 1.67
CA TRP A 290 -2.82 23.72 0.35
C TRP A 290 -3.59 24.50 -0.71
N HIS A 291 -4.82 24.92 -0.41
CA HIS A 291 -5.64 25.76 -1.31
C HIS A 291 -4.94 27.09 -1.59
N ASN A 292 -4.38 27.75 -0.58
CA ASN A 292 -3.64 28.99 -0.79
C ASN A 292 -2.41 28.81 -1.68
N THR A 293 -1.71 27.68 -1.56
CA THR A 293 -0.56 27.35 -2.42
C THR A 293 -0.97 27.06 -3.86
N ALA A 294 -2.16 26.48 -4.07
CA ALA A 294 -2.65 26.08 -5.38
C ALA A 294 -3.54 27.13 -6.08
N LYS A 295 -3.96 28.20 -5.41
CA LYS A 295 -4.99 29.16 -5.88
C LYS A 295 -4.68 29.84 -7.21
N ASP A 296 -3.38 30.04 -7.52
CA ASP A 296 -2.93 30.75 -8.73
C ASP A 296 -2.78 29.80 -9.95
N TYR A 297 -3.13 28.50 -9.77
CA TYR A 297 -3.04 27.49 -10.82
C TYR A 297 -4.42 27.11 -11.35
N ASP A 298 -4.58 27.17 -12.67
CA ASP A 298 -5.78 26.64 -13.32
C ASP A 298 -5.66 25.12 -13.49
N LEU A 299 -6.36 24.37 -12.66
CA LEU A 299 -6.42 22.91 -12.67
C LEU A 299 -7.73 22.38 -13.26
N SER A 300 -8.58 23.24 -13.83
CA SER A 300 -9.92 22.89 -14.33
C SER A 300 -9.89 22.06 -15.62
N ASN A 301 -8.88 22.24 -16.47
CA ASN A 301 -8.79 21.68 -17.80
C ASN A 301 -7.99 20.37 -17.88
N LEU A 302 -7.73 19.71 -16.73
CA LEU A 302 -6.93 18.48 -16.68
C LEU A 302 -7.74 17.21 -16.99
N GLN A 303 -9.06 17.32 -17.05
CA GLN A 303 -9.97 16.22 -17.36
C GLN A 303 -10.68 16.51 -18.68
N ASN A 304 -10.40 15.71 -19.71
CA ASN A 304 -11.10 15.79 -21.00
C ASN A 304 -12.45 15.08 -20.89
N THR A 305 -13.52 15.82 -21.09
CA THR A 305 -14.89 15.29 -20.97
C THR A 305 -15.36 14.47 -22.17
N LYS A 306 -14.57 14.38 -23.26
CA LYS A 306 -14.95 13.61 -24.49
C LYS A 306 -13.72 13.34 -25.38
N ASP A 307 -13.08 12.20 -25.27
CA ASP A 307 -12.66 11.39 -26.43
C ASP A 307 -12.10 10.01 -25.95
N ASN A 308 -12.88 8.97 -26.15
CA ASN A 308 -12.50 7.59 -25.80
C ASN A 308 -11.54 6.94 -26.82
N THR A 309 -11.04 7.68 -27.80
CA THR A 309 -10.29 7.11 -28.92
C THR A 309 -8.81 6.86 -28.62
N ILE A 310 -8.20 7.60 -27.66
CA ILE A 310 -6.77 7.47 -27.32
C ILE A 310 -6.51 6.31 -26.37
N THR A 311 -7.54 5.78 -25.72
CA THR A 311 -7.48 4.75 -24.69
C THR A 311 -6.90 3.41 -25.17
N ASN A 312 -7.14 3.03 -26.42
CA ASN A 312 -6.76 1.71 -26.93
C ASN A 312 -5.27 1.60 -27.28
N GLU A 313 -4.61 2.67 -27.72
CA GLU A 313 -3.19 2.61 -28.10
C GLU A 313 -2.25 2.56 -26.87
N LEU A 314 -2.52 3.35 -25.84
CA LEU A 314 -1.72 3.33 -24.60
C LEU A 314 -1.91 2.03 -23.81
N PHE A 315 -3.12 1.46 -23.83
CA PHE A 315 -3.42 0.17 -23.22
C PHE A 315 -2.66 -0.97 -23.93
N ASN A 316 -2.63 -0.95 -25.26
CA ASN A 316 -1.86 -1.91 -26.07
C ASN A 316 -0.35 -1.79 -25.82
N ILE A 317 0.20 -0.59 -25.62
CA ILE A 317 1.63 -0.40 -25.34
C ILE A 317 1.99 -0.92 -23.96
N THR A 318 1.15 -0.71 -22.93
CA THR A 318 1.38 -1.24 -21.59
C THR A 318 1.21 -2.77 -21.55
N GLU A 319 0.20 -3.32 -22.20
CA GLU A 319 -0.03 -4.76 -22.29
C GLU A 319 1.07 -5.48 -23.08
N ILE A 320 1.50 -4.91 -24.22
CA ILE A 320 2.58 -5.44 -25.05
C ILE A 320 3.93 -5.32 -24.34
N GLY A 321 4.21 -4.21 -23.63
CA GLY A 321 5.41 -4.02 -22.83
C GLY A 321 5.47 -5.00 -21.67
N PHE A 322 4.36 -5.26 -21.01
CA PHE A 322 4.21 -6.23 -19.92
C PHE A 322 4.35 -7.69 -20.41
N LYS A 323 3.67 -8.02 -21.52
CA LYS A 323 3.73 -9.35 -22.14
C LYS A 323 5.14 -9.70 -22.59
N LYS A 324 5.87 -8.73 -23.19
CA LYS A 324 7.25 -8.90 -23.66
C LYS A 324 8.27 -9.03 -22.53
N ARG A 325 8.04 -8.38 -21.37
CA ARG A 325 9.00 -8.34 -20.26
C ARG A 325 8.72 -9.37 -19.17
N PHE A 326 7.49 -9.79 -18.97
CA PHE A 326 7.07 -10.65 -17.85
C PHE A 326 6.29 -11.90 -18.26
N GLY A 327 5.95 -12.09 -19.54
CA GLY A 327 5.28 -13.29 -20.03
C GLY A 327 3.81 -13.45 -19.64
N PHE A 328 3.14 -12.39 -19.18
CA PHE A 328 1.74 -12.44 -18.72
C PHE A 328 0.72 -11.99 -19.77
N ASN A 329 -0.40 -12.71 -19.85
CA ASN A 329 -1.64 -12.28 -20.52
C ASN A 329 -2.60 -11.77 -19.44
N PHE A 330 -3.00 -10.49 -19.52
CA PHE A 330 -4.17 -10.00 -18.81
C PHE A 330 -5.43 -10.57 -19.50
N LYS A 331 -6.18 -11.37 -18.78
CA LYS A 331 -7.56 -11.74 -19.17
C LYS A 331 -8.56 -10.94 -18.37
#